data_9090410a630f8b6aa9dc459398e8f781
#
_entry.id   9090410a630f8b6aa9dc459398e8f781
#
_cell.length_a   1.000
_cell.length_b   1.000
_cell.length_c   1.000
_cell.angle_alpha   90.00
_cell.angle_beta   90.00
_cell.angle_gamma   90.00
#
_symmetry.space_group_name_H-M   'P 1'
#
loop_
_entity.id
_entity.type
_entity.pdbx_description
1 polymer ?
#
loop_
_entity_poly.entity_id
_entity_poly.type
_entity_poly.pdbx_seq_one_letter_code
_entity_poly.pdbx_strand_id
1 'polypeptide(L)'
;MKNISILGSTGSIGTQTLDIVRANDDLNVVAIAAGSNIKKLEEQIREFHPELVCVFNEDAALKLKDAVKDTSVKLVAGMDGLIEAAVYEKAEIVVTAFVGMIGIRPTLEAIKAGKDIALANKETLVTAGHIVMSMAKEYGVKILPVDSEHSAIFQCLNGENSREIDKILLTASGGPFRGRTREQMKNVQVEDALKHPNWSMGQKITIDSATMVNKGLEVIEAKWLFGVGLDDVQVVVQPQSLIHSMVQFKDGAIMAQLGTPDMKLPIQYALFYPDRRTLDGKRVNFFDIANITFYKPDRDKFKGFDLAFRAGKTGGSLPTIYNAANELAVSKFLNEEIRFLDIPELIEMAMNNHKVIDNPSLEQILESEKEAYESVNIALSKR
;
A
#
# COMPACT_ATOMS: atom_id res chain seq x y z
N MET A 1 -23.86 -1.77 13.90
CA MET A 1 -22.50 -2.32 14.09
C MET A 1 -22.01 -2.70 12.71
N LYS A 2 -20.89 -2.15 12.27
CA LYS A 2 -20.30 -2.44 10.95
C LYS A 2 -19.35 -3.63 11.08
N ASN A 3 -19.55 -4.66 10.28
CA ASN A 3 -18.70 -5.85 10.26
C ASN A 3 -17.54 -5.68 9.28
N ILE A 4 -16.34 -5.99 9.75
CA ILE A 4 -15.11 -5.86 8.94
C ILE A 4 -14.37 -7.19 8.83
N SER A 5 -13.74 -7.41 7.68
CA SER A 5 -12.72 -8.42 7.46
C SER A 5 -11.36 -7.74 7.33
N ILE A 6 -10.30 -8.30 7.94
CA ILE A 6 -8.96 -7.72 7.91
C ILE A 6 -7.99 -8.72 7.31
N LEU A 7 -7.54 -8.48 6.09
CA LEU A 7 -6.55 -9.28 5.40
C LEU A 7 -5.16 -8.70 5.69
N GLY A 8 -4.37 -9.40 6.52
CA GLY A 8 -3.07 -8.94 7.02
C GLY A 8 -3.13 -8.34 8.43
N SER A 9 -3.96 -8.90 9.31
CA SER A 9 -4.25 -8.39 10.66
C SER A 9 -3.01 -8.26 11.57
N THR A 10 -1.99 -9.08 11.38
CA THR A 10 -0.77 -9.08 12.20
C THR A 10 0.28 -8.06 11.73
N GLY A 11 0.10 -7.44 10.56
CA GLY A 11 0.95 -6.40 10.00
C GLY A 11 0.74 -5.03 10.65
N SER A 12 1.50 -4.02 10.20
CA SER A 12 1.42 -2.65 10.74
C SER A 12 0.03 -2.05 10.58
N ILE A 13 -0.55 -2.12 9.39
CA ILE A 13 -1.90 -1.58 9.13
C ILE A 13 -2.97 -2.41 9.85
N GLY A 14 -2.87 -3.74 9.80
CA GLY A 14 -3.84 -4.62 10.45
C GLY A 14 -3.92 -4.40 11.97
N THR A 15 -2.79 -4.23 12.65
CA THR A 15 -2.79 -3.93 14.10
C THR A 15 -3.35 -2.55 14.43
N GLN A 16 -3.05 -1.54 13.62
CA GLN A 16 -3.63 -0.21 13.81
C GLN A 16 -5.13 -0.21 13.46
N THR A 17 -5.58 -1.05 12.53
CA THR A 17 -7.03 -1.28 12.30
C THR A 17 -7.69 -1.86 13.54
N LEU A 18 -7.07 -2.83 14.19
CA LEU A 18 -7.60 -3.41 15.44
C LEU A 18 -7.57 -2.41 16.60
N ASP A 19 -6.61 -1.47 16.64
CA ASP A 19 -6.65 -0.35 17.60
C ASP A 19 -7.88 0.55 17.39
N ILE A 20 -8.26 0.79 16.12
CA ILE A 20 -9.49 1.55 15.80
C ILE A 20 -10.74 0.76 16.25
N VAL A 21 -10.74 -0.56 16.06
CA VAL A 21 -11.85 -1.40 16.53
C VAL A 21 -11.99 -1.33 18.05
N ARG A 22 -10.90 -1.42 18.82
CA ARG A 22 -10.92 -1.27 20.29
C ARG A 22 -11.52 0.04 20.77
N ALA A 23 -11.33 1.10 19.98
CA ALA A 23 -11.80 2.44 20.32
C ALA A 23 -13.24 2.74 19.86
N ASN A 24 -13.91 1.82 19.15
CA ASN A 24 -15.21 2.05 18.54
C ASN A 24 -16.12 0.83 18.66
N ASP A 25 -17.06 0.86 19.59
CA ASP A 25 -17.98 -0.24 19.92
C ASP A 25 -18.95 -0.60 18.77
N ASP A 26 -19.04 0.21 17.72
CA ASP A 26 -19.87 -0.01 16.55
C ASP A 26 -19.12 -0.70 15.38
N LEU A 27 -17.87 -1.11 15.59
CA LEU A 27 -17.12 -2.00 14.70
C LEU A 27 -17.03 -3.42 15.26
N ASN A 28 -17.16 -4.40 14.39
CA ASN A 28 -17.03 -5.82 14.74
C ASN A 28 -16.12 -6.53 13.73
N VAL A 29 -15.15 -7.29 14.22
CA VAL A 29 -14.23 -8.07 13.39
C VAL A 29 -14.81 -9.48 13.19
N VAL A 30 -15.29 -9.77 11.98
CA VAL A 30 -15.89 -11.07 11.65
C VAL A 30 -14.90 -12.05 11.03
N ALA A 31 -13.88 -11.52 10.34
CA ALA A 31 -12.83 -12.36 9.75
C ALA A 31 -11.47 -11.65 9.83
N ILE A 32 -10.40 -12.45 10.06
CA ILE A 32 -9.02 -11.98 10.02
C ILE A 32 -8.15 -12.94 9.23
N ALA A 33 -7.11 -12.40 8.58
CA ALA A 33 -6.13 -13.23 7.91
C ALA A 33 -4.70 -12.73 8.22
N ALA A 34 -3.75 -13.69 8.32
CA ALA A 34 -2.33 -13.39 8.50
C ALA A 34 -1.46 -14.31 7.63
N GLY A 35 -0.20 -13.92 7.40
CA GLY A 35 0.79 -14.73 6.68
C GLY A 35 1.23 -15.94 7.48
N SER A 36 2.12 -15.75 8.45
CA SER A 36 2.73 -16.81 9.28
C SER A 36 2.89 -16.46 10.76
N ASN A 37 2.55 -15.24 11.18
CA ASN A 37 2.69 -14.80 12.57
C ASN A 37 1.54 -15.32 13.44
N ILE A 38 1.56 -16.61 13.73
CA ILE A 38 0.49 -17.31 14.48
C ILE A 38 0.39 -16.86 15.93
N LYS A 39 1.49 -16.47 16.58
CA LYS A 39 1.45 -16.01 17.97
C LYS A 39 0.57 -14.77 18.11
N LYS A 40 0.84 -13.75 17.29
CA LYS A 40 0.05 -12.52 17.30
C LYS A 40 -1.38 -12.76 16.82
N LEU A 41 -1.56 -13.68 15.87
CA LEU A 41 -2.88 -14.05 15.38
C LEU A 41 -3.72 -14.74 16.46
N GLU A 42 -3.14 -15.62 17.29
CA GLU A 42 -3.81 -16.23 18.44
C GLU A 42 -4.27 -15.16 19.46
N GLU A 43 -3.40 -14.19 19.78
CA GLU A 43 -3.76 -13.07 20.65
C GLU A 43 -4.98 -12.30 20.09
N GLN A 44 -5.01 -12.05 18.78
CA GLN A 44 -6.12 -11.37 18.09
C GLN A 44 -7.41 -12.23 18.08
N ILE A 45 -7.30 -13.54 17.89
CA ILE A 45 -8.45 -14.48 17.97
C ILE A 45 -9.09 -14.41 19.36
N ARG A 46 -8.28 -14.45 20.40
CA ARG A 46 -8.76 -14.44 21.79
C ARG A 46 -9.35 -13.12 22.23
N GLU A 47 -8.90 -12.00 21.63
CA GLU A 47 -9.38 -10.67 21.95
C GLU A 47 -10.63 -10.28 21.15
N PHE A 48 -10.65 -10.52 19.86
CA PHE A 48 -11.70 -10.01 18.96
C PHE A 48 -12.76 -11.07 18.60
N HIS A 49 -12.52 -12.32 18.93
CA HIS A 49 -13.44 -13.44 18.68
C HIS A 49 -14.00 -13.50 17.25
N PRO A 50 -13.15 -13.42 16.20
CA PRO A 50 -13.62 -13.51 14.82
C PRO A 50 -14.26 -14.88 14.56
N GLU A 51 -15.21 -14.93 13.63
CA GLU A 51 -15.85 -16.18 13.25
C GLU A 51 -14.98 -17.01 12.29
N LEU A 52 -14.17 -16.33 11.45
CA LEU A 52 -13.28 -16.94 10.46
C LEU A 52 -11.86 -16.40 10.60
N VAL A 53 -10.89 -17.30 10.55
CA VAL A 53 -9.45 -16.97 10.56
C VAL A 53 -8.74 -17.70 9.43
N CYS A 54 -7.97 -16.96 8.64
CA CYS A 54 -7.11 -17.51 7.60
C CYS A 54 -5.62 -17.37 7.99
N VAL A 55 -4.88 -18.47 7.86
CA VAL A 55 -3.40 -18.42 7.87
C VAL A 55 -2.90 -18.76 6.48
N PHE A 56 -2.26 -17.81 5.82
CA PHE A 56 -1.82 -18.01 4.43
C PHE A 56 -0.78 -19.14 4.31
N ASN A 57 0.13 -19.24 5.27
CA ASN A 57 1.10 -20.35 5.35
C ASN A 57 0.43 -21.59 5.95
N GLU A 58 0.31 -22.65 5.19
CA GLU A 58 -0.40 -23.87 5.57
C GLU A 58 0.26 -24.60 6.76
N ASP A 59 1.60 -24.63 6.83
CA ASP A 59 2.31 -25.24 7.97
C ASP A 59 2.08 -24.44 9.26
N ALA A 60 2.00 -23.13 9.17
CA ALA A 60 1.66 -22.28 10.31
C ALA A 60 0.19 -22.46 10.72
N ALA A 61 -0.72 -22.70 9.77
CA ALA A 61 -2.12 -22.97 10.06
C ALA A 61 -2.29 -24.25 10.90
N LEU A 62 -1.56 -25.32 10.58
CA LEU A 62 -1.57 -26.57 11.35
C LEU A 62 -1.15 -26.34 12.82
N LYS A 63 -0.13 -25.51 13.04
CA LYS A 63 0.33 -25.17 14.40
C LYS A 63 -0.68 -24.32 15.16
N LEU A 64 -1.32 -23.35 14.49
CA LEU A 64 -2.34 -22.51 15.12
C LEU A 64 -3.58 -23.30 15.52
N LYS A 65 -3.96 -24.33 14.75
CA LYS A 65 -5.13 -25.16 15.02
C LYS A 65 -5.11 -25.78 16.42
N ASP A 66 -3.95 -26.24 16.88
CA ASP A 66 -3.80 -26.77 18.22
C ASP A 66 -3.89 -25.72 19.31
N ALA A 67 -3.35 -24.51 19.02
CA ALA A 67 -3.34 -23.40 19.97
C ALA A 67 -4.75 -22.80 20.21
N VAL A 68 -5.65 -22.87 19.21
CA VAL A 68 -7.00 -22.27 19.28
C VAL A 68 -8.13 -23.29 19.39
N LYS A 69 -7.82 -24.57 19.67
CA LYS A 69 -8.82 -25.67 19.79
C LYS A 69 -9.90 -25.46 20.85
N ASP A 70 -9.64 -24.56 21.79
CA ASP A 70 -10.56 -24.14 22.85
C ASP A 70 -11.50 -23.00 22.43
N THR A 71 -11.39 -22.55 21.19
CA THR A 71 -12.25 -21.50 20.59
C THR A 71 -13.21 -22.12 19.57
N SER A 72 -14.26 -21.34 19.20
CA SER A 72 -15.22 -21.75 18.16
C SER A 72 -14.84 -21.25 16.75
N VAL A 73 -13.65 -20.68 16.58
CA VAL A 73 -13.24 -20.05 15.33
C VAL A 73 -13.10 -21.07 14.20
N LYS A 74 -13.61 -20.74 13.02
CA LYS A 74 -13.32 -21.49 11.79
C LYS A 74 -11.94 -21.14 11.28
N LEU A 75 -11.03 -22.13 11.20
CA LEU A 75 -9.68 -21.94 10.69
C LEU A 75 -9.56 -22.46 9.26
N VAL A 76 -9.06 -21.62 8.36
CA VAL A 76 -8.79 -21.94 6.94
C VAL A 76 -7.36 -21.54 6.58
N ALA A 77 -6.85 -22.03 5.42
CA ALA A 77 -5.46 -21.79 5.04
C ALA A 77 -5.29 -21.51 3.54
N GLY A 78 -4.14 -20.98 3.17
CA GLY A 78 -3.74 -20.76 1.78
C GLY A 78 -4.54 -19.68 1.07
N MET A 79 -4.48 -19.66 -0.28
CA MET A 79 -5.18 -18.66 -1.09
C MET A 79 -6.69 -18.80 -1.02
N ASP A 80 -7.21 -20.04 -1.04
CA ASP A 80 -8.66 -20.28 -0.97
C ASP A 80 -9.22 -19.80 0.38
N GLY A 81 -8.49 -20.04 1.48
CA GLY A 81 -8.85 -19.51 2.78
C GLY A 81 -8.78 -17.98 2.86
N LEU A 82 -7.82 -17.38 2.18
CA LEU A 82 -7.70 -15.90 2.11
C LEU A 82 -8.85 -15.29 1.33
N ILE A 83 -9.28 -15.93 0.24
CA ILE A 83 -10.47 -15.53 -0.51
C ILE A 83 -11.71 -15.69 0.36
N GLU A 84 -11.87 -16.82 1.07
CA GLU A 84 -12.99 -17.04 1.96
C GLU A 84 -13.10 -15.94 3.04
N ALA A 85 -11.97 -15.51 3.62
CA ALA A 85 -11.96 -14.39 4.56
C ALA A 85 -12.33 -13.06 3.90
N ALA A 86 -11.94 -12.84 2.64
CA ALA A 86 -12.26 -11.63 1.88
C ALA A 86 -13.75 -11.54 1.51
N VAL A 87 -14.39 -12.67 1.19
CA VAL A 87 -15.81 -12.72 0.79
C VAL A 87 -16.75 -13.10 1.93
N TYR A 88 -16.25 -13.16 3.17
CA TYR A 88 -17.06 -13.60 4.30
C TYR A 88 -18.41 -12.88 4.35
N GLU A 89 -19.50 -13.66 4.40
CA GLU A 89 -20.85 -13.15 4.12
C GLU A 89 -21.25 -11.96 4.99
N LYS A 90 -20.86 -11.97 6.28
CA LYS A 90 -21.20 -10.92 7.24
C LYS A 90 -20.33 -9.67 7.11
N ALA A 91 -19.18 -9.73 6.44
CA ALA A 91 -18.32 -8.57 6.26
C ALA A 91 -18.96 -7.55 5.31
N GLU A 92 -18.97 -6.28 5.68
CA GLU A 92 -19.45 -5.17 4.86
C GLU A 92 -18.28 -4.46 4.15
N ILE A 93 -17.13 -4.40 4.84
CA ILE A 93 -15.90 -3.80 4.33
C ILE A 93 -14.70 -4.72 4.58
N VAL A 94 -13.79 -4.76 3.62
CA VAL A 94 -12.57 -5.55 3.68
C VAL A 94 -11.37 -4.62 3.73
N VAL A 95 -10.56 -4.72 4.79
CA VAL A 95 -9.27 -4.03 4.89
C VAL A 95 -8.21 -4.91 4.24
N THR A 96 -7.65 -4.46 3.13
CA THR A 96 -6.61 -5.20 2.40
C THR A 96 -5.23 -4.70 2.78
N ALA A 97 -4.57 -5.38 3.73
CA ALA A 97 -3.30 -4.98 4.33
C ALA A 97 -2.16 -6.01 4.17
N PHE A 98 -2.28 -6.95 3.24
CA PHE A 98 -1.15 -7.76 2.79
C PHE A 98 -0.21 -6.91 1.93
N VAL A 99 1.07 -7.24 1.99
CA VAL A 99 2.11 -6.60 1.15
C VAL A 99 2.28 -7.41 -0.13
N GLY A 100 2.50 -6.73 -1.26
CA GLY A 100 2.76 -7.35 -2.54
C GLY A 100 1.50 -7.80 -3.29
N MET A 101 1.70 -8.56 -4.35
CA MET A 101 0.63 -8.91 -5.30
C MET A 101 -0.35 -9.98 -4.80
N ILE A 102 -0.06 -10.63 -3.67
CA ILE A 102 -0.94 -11.64 -3.04
C ILE A 102 -2.35 -11.11 -2.74
N GLY A 103 -2.48 -9.79 -2.50
CA GLY A 103 -3.75 -9.15 -2.21
C GLY A 103 -4.71 -8.99 -3.41
N ILE A 104 -4.25 -9.19 -4.66
CA ILE A 104 -5.06 -8.92 -5.86
C ILE A 104 -6.26 -9.83 -5.93
N ARG A 105 -6.06 -11.17 -5.90
CA ARG A 105 -7.17 -12.15 -6.02
C ARG A 105 -8.24 -11.95 -4.95
N PRO A 106 -7.91 -11.91 -3.64
CA PRO A 106 -8.93 -11.72 -2.61
C PRO A 106 -9.63 -10.36 -2.72
N THR A 107 -8.95 -9.30 -3.19
CA THR A 107 -9.59 -8.00 -3.43
C THR A 107 -10.62 -8.08 -4.55
N LEU A 108 -10.29 -8.72 -5.68
CA LEU A 108 -11.23 -8.89 -6.79
C LEU A 108 -12.44 -9.72 -6.41
N GLU A 109 -12.25 -10.80 -5.64
CA GLU A 109 -13.37 -11.64 -5.18
C GLU A 109 -14.24 -10.89 -4.14
N ALA A 110 -13.63 -10.07 -3.26
CA ALA A 110 -14.38 -9.21 -2.34
C ALA A 110 -15.26 -8.18 -3.11
N ILE A 111 -14.73 -7.57 -4.17
CA ILE A 111 -15.47 -6.66 -5.04
C ILE A 111 -16.66 -7.38 -5.67
N LYS A 112 -16.48 -8.58 -6.24
CA LYS A 112 -17.56 -9.40 -6.80
C LYS A 112 -18.64 -9.75 -5.76
N ALA A 113 -18.22 -9.93 -4.51
CA ALA A 113 -19.12 -10.19 -3.40
C ALA A 113 -19.79 -8.94 -2.84
N GLY A 114 -19.63 -7.78 -3.50
CA GLY A 114 -20.26 -6.51 -3.11
C GLY A 114 -19.69 -5.88 -1.84
N LYS A 115 -18.44 -6.17 -1.48
CA LYS A 115 -17.79 -5.63 -0.29
C LYS A 115 -17.06 -4.33 -0.62
N ASP A 116 -17.23 -3.29 0.20
CA ASP A 116 -16.39 -2.09 0.13
C ASP A 116 -14.94 -2.45 0.51
N ILE A 117 -13.97 -1.81 -0.11
CA ILE A 117 -12.55 -2.10 0.09
C ILE A 117 -11.86 -0.91 0.77
N ALA A 118 -11.36 -1.11 2.00
CA ALA A 118 -10.40 -0.21 2.63
C ALA A 118 -8.98 -0.64 2.17
N LEU A 119 -8.49 0.02 1.11
CA LEU A 119 -7.32 -0.40 0.36
C LEU A 119 -6.04 0.17 0.97
N ALA A 120 -5.24 -0.71 1.60
CA ALA A 120 -3.88 -0.38 2.05
C ALA A 120 -2.80 -1.01 1.15
N ASN A 121 -3.15 -2.03 0.37
CA ASN A 121 -2.26 -2.72 -0.56
C ASN A 121 -2.21 -1.97 -1.90
N LYS A 122 -1.30 -1.00 -2.01
CA LYS A 122 -1.15 -0.18 -3.23
C LYS A 122 -0.76 -0.98 -4.47
N GLU A 123 -0.02 -2.08 -4.28
CA GLU A 123 0.43 -2.95 -5.36
C GLU A 123 -0.75 -3.50 -6.17
N THR A 124 -1.89 -3.70 -5.54
CA THR A 124 -3.15 -4.12 -6.21
C THR A 124 -3.57 -3.13 -7.30
N LEU A 125 -3.54 -1.82 -7.05
CA LEU A 125 -3.87 -0.82 -8.07
C LEU A 125 -2.73 -0.56 -9.04
N VAL A 126 -1.50 -0.62 -8.58
CA VAL A 126 -0.34 -0.44 -9.46
C VAL A 126 -0.34 -1.47 -10.58
N THR A 127 -0.64 -2.73 -10.27
CA THR A 127 -0.53 -3.85 -11.21
C THR A 127 -1.83 -4.20 -11.92
N ALA A 128 -2.96 -4.10 -11.22
CA ALA A 128 -4.28 -4.51 -11.71
C ALA A 128 -5.33 -3.38 -11.65
N GLY A 129 -4.91 -2.12 -11.61
CA GLY A 129 -5.84 -0.99 -11.41
C GLY A 129 -6.94 -0.90 -12.46
N HIS A 130 -6.66 -1.24 -13.73
CA HIS A 130 -7.68 -1.28 -14.80
C HIS A 130 -8.77 -2.32 -14.52
N ILE A 131 -8.41 -3.47 -13.94
CA ILE A 131 -9.38 -4.52 -13.57
C ILE A 131 -10.15 -4.09 -12.31
N VAL A 132 -9.43 -3.69 -11.26
CA VAL A 132 -10.00 -3.33 -9.96
C VAL A 132 -11.01 -2.20 -10.07
N MET A 133 -10.64 -1.10 -10.73
CA MET A 133 -11.51 0.08 -10.83
C MET A 133 -12.72 -0.17 -11.74
N SER A 134 -12.54 -0.96 -12.82
CA SER A 134 -13.65 -1.38 -13.68
C SER A 134 -14.66 -2.23 -12.90
N MET A 135 -14.18 -3.24 -12.17
CA MET A 135 -15.02 -4.11 -11.36
C MET A 135 -15.70 -3.35 -10.21
N ALA A 136 -14.98 -2.47 -9.51
CA ALA A 136 -15.57 -1.66 -8.45
C ALA A 136 -16.75 -0.82 -8.96
N LYS A 137 -16.62 -0.25 -10.16
CA LYS A 137 -17.71 0.48 -10.83
C LYS A 137 -18.86 -0.44 -11.22
N GLU A 138 -18.58 -1.62 -11.77
CA GLU A 138 -19.59 -2.59 -12.20
C GLU A 138 -20.42 -3.12 -11.01
N TYR A 139 -19.75 -3.47 -9.91
CA TYR A 139 -20.40 -4.01 -8.72
C TYR A 139 -20.89 -2.94 -7.74
N GLY A 140 -20.64 -1.65 -8.02
CA GLY A 140 -21.11 -0.52 -7.21
C GLY A 140 -20.46 -0.44 -5.83
N VAL A 141 -19.25 -0.98 -5.67
CA VAL A 141 -18.49 -0.95 -4.41
C VAL A 141 -17.51 0.21 -4.37
N LYS A 142 -17.16 0.65 -3.17
CA LYS A 142 -16.21 1.75 -2.95
C LYS A 142 -14.80 1.20 -2.75
N ILE A 143 -13.83 1.86 -3.38
CA ILE A 143 -12.41 1.70 -3.05
C ILE A 143 -12.00 2.90 -2.18
N LEU A 144 -11.79 2.65 -0.89
CA LEU A 144 -11.50 3.66 0.13
C LEU A 144 -10.00 3.61 0.45
N PRO A 145 -9.23 4.64 0.11
CA PRO A 145 -7.77 4.60 0.28
C PRO A 145 -7.36 4.66 1.76
N VAL A 146 -6.45 3.78 2.14
CA VAL A 146 -5.80 3.75 3.46
C VAL A 146 -4.39 4.32 3.40
N ASP A 147 -3.71 4.27 2.23
CA ASP A 147 -2.46 4.99 2.04
C ASP A 147 -2.64 6.47 2.42
N SER A 148 -1.71 7.04 3.23
CA SER A 148 -1.89 8.36 3.86
C SER A 148 -2.05 9.48 2.83
N GLU A 149 -1.29 9.45 1.75
CA GLU A 149 -1.34 10.44 0.69
C GLU A 149 -2.64 10.36 -0.10
N HIS A 150 -3.05 9.14 -0.45
CA HIS A 150 -4.31 8.92 -1.21
C HIS A 150 -5.53 9.20 -0.35
N SER A 151 -5.50 8.85 0.93
CA SER A 151 -6.53 9.25 1.88
C SER A 151 -6.63 10.78 1.99
N ALA A 152 -5.50 11.49 2.02
CA ALA A 152 -5.47 12.95 2.04
C ALA A 152 -6.13 13.56 0.80
N ILE A 153 -5.79 13.05 -0.39
CA ILE A 153 -6.41 13.48 -1.66
C ILE A 153 -7.90 13.19 -1.64
N PHE A 154 -8.30 11.98 -1.23
CA PHE A 154 -9.70 11.57 -1.11
C PHE A 154 -10.48 12.50 -0.15
N GLN A 155 -9.87 12.90 0.98
CA GLN A 155 -10.47 13.85 1.92
C GLN A 155 -10.60 15.26 1.33
N CYS A 156 -9.62 15.72 0.54
CA CYS A 156 -9.69 17.01 -0.17
C CYS A 156 -10.77 17.04 -1.25
N LEU A 157 -11.12 15.88 -1.82
CA LEU A 157 -12.15 15.74 -2.85
C LEU A 157 -13.56 15.50 -2.29
N ASN A 158 -13.71 15.38 -0.97
CA ASN A 158 -15.02 15.14 -0.36
C ASN A 158 -15.93 16.37 -0.48
N GLY A 159 -16.98 16.23 -1.28
CA GLY A 159 -17.91 17.30 -1.61
C GLY A 159 -17.51 18.11 -2.86
N GLU A 160 -16.36 17.82 -3.45
CA GLU A 160 -15.85 18.48 -4.64
C GLU A 160 -16.14 17.67 -5.92
N ASN A 161 -16.13 18.36 -7.05
CA ASN A 161 -16.28 17.72 -8.35
C ASN A 161 -14.90 17.30 -8.90
N SER A 162 -14.66 16.00 -9.03
CA SER A 162 -13.39 15.47 -9.55
C SER A 162 -13.03 15.95 -10.96
N ARG A 163 -14.00 16.41 -11.76
CA ARG A 163 -13.74 16.99 -13.09
C ARG A 163 -13.03 18.33 -13.02
N GLU A 164 -13.03 18.98 -11.87
CA GLU A 164 -12.40 20.29 -11.65
C GLU A 164 -10.97 20.17 -11.09
N ILE A 165 -10.44 18.96 -10.97
CA ILE A 165 -9.03 18.74 -10.65
C ILE A 165 -8.18 19.29 -11.79
N ASP A 166 -7.23 20.18 -11.45
CA ASP A 166 -6.13 20.59 -12.34
C ASP A 166 -4.92 19.70 -12.10
N LYS A 167 -4.52 19.51 -10.82
CA LYS A 167 -3.38 18.67 -10.45
C LYS A 167 -3.58 18.03 -9.08
N ILE A 168 -3.03 16.84 -8.94
CA ILE A 168 -2.76 16.24 -7.65
C ILE A 168 -1.32 16.64 -7.24
N LEU A 169 -1.18 17.22 -6.05
CA LEU A 169 0.10 17.56 -5.44
C LEU A 169 0.43 16.49 -4.40
N LEU A 170 1.06 15.41 -4.86
CA LEU A 170 1.40 14.24 -4.06
C LEU A 170 2.65 14.54 -3.22
N THR A 171 2.53 14.56 -1.90
CA THR A 171 3.67 14.88 -1.03
C THR A 171 4.55 13.65 -0.77
N ALA A 172 5.82 13.90 -0.48
CA ALA A 172 6.81 12.90 -0.09
C ALA A 172 7.69 13.45 1.02
N SER A 173 8.13 12.60 1.95
CA SER A 173 9.17 12.99 2.94
C SER A 173 10.55 13.22 2.28
N GLY A 174 10.76 12.58 1.14
CA GLY A 174 12.05 12.52 0.43
C GLY A 174 12.99 11.43 0.95
N GLY A 175 12.54 10.63 1.91
CA GLY A 175 13.29 9.50 2.48
C GLY A 175 14.53 9.89 3.27
N PRO A 176 15.28 8.91 3.82
CA PRO A 176 16.46 9.13 4.66
C PRO A 176 17.66 9.69 3.88
N PHE A 177 17.66 9.56 2.55
CA PHE A 177 18.78 9.97 1.70
C PHE A 177 18.56 11.29 0.95
N ARG A 178 17.54 12.05 1.33
CA ARG A 178 17.33 13.40 0.83
C ARG A 178 18.58 14.26 1.10
N GLY A 179 19.10 14.93 0.07
CA GLY A 179 20.32 15.73 0.14
C GLY A 179 21.63 14.97 -0.05
N ARG A 180 21.67 13.62 -0.01
CA ARG A 180 22.87 12.85 -0.35
C ARG A 180 23.10 12.79 -1.85
N THR A 181 24.36 12.69 -2.26
CA THR A 181 24.72 12.41 -3.66
C THR A 181 24.67 10.89 -3.95
N ARG A 182 24.61 10.51 -5.25
CA ARG A 182 24.68 9.08 -5.64
C ARG A 182 25.97 8.41 -5.13
N GLU A 183 27.10 9.14 -5.10
CA GLU A 183 28.39 8.67 -4.57
C GLU A 183 28.28 8.32 -3.08
N GLN A 184 27.64 9.19 -2.29
CA GLN A 184 27.43 8.96 -0.86
C GLN A 184 26.47 7.79 -0.58
N MET A 185 25.70 7.35 -1.56
CA MET A 185 24.79 6.22 -1.41
C MET A 185 25.40 4.87 -1.83
N LYS A 186 26.62 4.83 -2.40
CA LYS A 186 27.26 3.58 -2.84
C LYS A 186 27.45 2.55 -1.73
N ASN A 187 27.71 3.01 -0.51
CA ASN A 187 28.04 2.17 0.64
C ASN A 187 26.94 2.18 1.71
N VAL A 188 25.69 2.51 1.33
CA VAL A 188 24.54 2.47 2.24
C VAL A 188 24.28 1.03 2.67
N GLN A 189 24.21 0.82 3.98
CA GLN A 189 23.86 -0.45 4.60
C GLN A 189 22.35 -0.53 4.85
N VAL A 190 21.84 -1.73 5.14
CA VAL A 190 20.43 -1.98 5.41
C VAL A 190 19.92 -1.10 6.55
N GLU A 191 20.70 -1.01 7.65
CA GLU A 191 20.35 -0.22 8.84
C GLU A 191 20.23 1.28 8.55
N ASP A 192 21.00 1.79 7.58
CA ASP A 192 20.91 3.21 7.18
C ASP A 192 19.62 3.47 6.38
N ALA A 193 19.26 2.55 5.51
CA ALA A 193 18.07 2.65 4.67
C ALA A 193 16.78 2.45 5.48
N LEU A 194 16.83 1.70 6.59
CA LEU A 194 15.70 1.49 7.49
C LEU A 194 15.43 2.66 8.47
N LYS A 195 16.29 3.68 8.55
CA LYS A 195 16.10 4.87 9.40
C LYS A 195 15.23 5.93 8.72
N HIS A 196 13.91 5.71 8.68
CA HIS A 196 13.00 6.74 8.15
C HIS A 196 12.87 7.91 9.14
N PRO A 197 12.94 9.20 8.67
CA PRO A 197 12.97 10.36 9.58
C PRO A 197 11.68 10.60 10.37
N ASN A 198 10.50 10.26 9.83
CA ASN A 198 9.22 10.66 10.39
C ASN A 198 8.27 9.49 10.69
N TRP A 199 8.42 8.36 9.99
CA TRP A 199 7.48 7.24 10.05
C TRP A 199 8.14 5.97 10.60
N SER A 200 7.40 5.24 11.42
CA SER A 200 7.74 3.85 11.79
C SER A 200 6.93 2.90 10.91
N MET A 201 7.58 2.24 9.98
CA MET A 201 6.94 1.44 8.95
C MET A 201 7.56 0.03 8.84
N GLY A 202 6.93 -0.85 8.08
CA GLY A 202 7.51 -2.13 7.72
C GLY A 202 8.81 -1.97 6.90
N GLN A 203 9.66 -3.01 6.91
CA GLN A 203 10.98 -2.95 6.27
C GLN A 203 10.89 -2.66 4.76
N LYS A 204 10.01 -3.38 4.03
CA LYS A 204 9.87 -3.22 2.56
C LYS A 204 9.53 -1.77 2.19
N ILE A 205 8.47 -1.21 2.77
CA ILE A 205 8.03 0.16 2.44
C ILE A 205 9.06 1.21 2.90
N THR A 206 9.85 0.94 3.93
CA THR A 206 10.93 1.83 4.37
C THR A 206 12.04 1.89 3.32
N ILE A 207 12.43 0.75 2.74
CA ILE A 207 13.39 0.73 1.61
C ILE A 207 12.79 1.39 0.37
N ASP A 208 11.51 1.15 0.06
CA ASP A 208 10.82 1.84 -1.03
C ASP A 208 10.81 3.37 -0.85
N SER A 209 10.66 3.85 0.38
CA SER A 209 10.79 5.27 0.70
C SER A 209 12.22 5.78 0.48
N ALA A 210 13.23 4.99 0.90
CA ALA A 210 14.63 5.33 0.74
C ALA A 210 15.08 5.43 -0.73
N THR A 211 14.51 4.59 -1.61
CA THR A 211 14.72 4.59 -3.06
C THR A 211 13.79 5.54 -3.82
N MET A 212 12.81 6.14 -3.16
CA MET A 212 11.68 6.87 -3.75
C MET A 212 10.75 6.01 -4.65
N VAL A 213 10.93 4.70 -4.67
CA VAL A 213 10.03 3.77 -5.37
C VAL A 213 8.62 3.83 -4.79
N ASN A 214 8.49 3.94 -3.45
CA ASN A 214 7.18 4.10 -2.82
C ASN A 214 6.38 5.25 -3.45
N LYS A 215 7.00 6.40 -3.64
CA LYS A 215 6.35 7.56 -4.27
C LYS A 215 6.04 7.31 -5.75
N GLY A 216 6.86 6.54 -6.43
CA GLY A 216 6.58 6.08 -7.78
C GLY A 216 5.33 5.19 -7.88
N LEU A 217 5.21 4.21 -6.97
CA LEU A 217 4.01 3.36 -6.86
C LEU A 217 2.76 4.20 -6.58
N GLU A 218 2.86 5.15 -5.69
CA GLU A 218 1.76 6.06 -5.32
C GLU A 218 1.31 6.96 -6.47
N VAL A 219 2.20 7.40 -7.35
CA VAL A 219 1.83 8.13 -8.58
C VAL A 219 0.96 7.27 -9.49
N ILE A 220 1.29 5.99 -9.65
CA ILE A 220 0.49 5.06 -10.45
C ILE A 220 -0.86 4.75 -9.77
N GLU A 221 -0.87 4.59 -8.44
CA GLU A 221 -2.08 4.39 -7.65
C GLU A 221 -3.03 5.59 -7.76
N ALA A 222 -2.52 6.83 -7.66
CA ALA A 222 -3.30 8.05 -7.80
C ALA A 222 -4.01 8.15 -9.17
N LYS A 223 -3.33 7.77 -10.25
CA LYS A 223 -3.94 7.68 -11.59
C LYS A 223 -5.21 6.84 -11.57
N TRP A 224 -5.18 5.68 -10.92
CA TRP A 224 -6.33 4.77 -10.90
C TRP A 224 -7.43 5.24 -9.95
N LEU A 225 -7.08 5.64 -8.72
CA LEU A 225 -8.07 6.05 -7.72
C LEU A 225 -8.84 7.31 -8.12
N PHE A 226 -8.16 8.28 -8.70
CA PHE A 226 -8.75 9.60 -8.97
C PHE A 226 -9.03 9.86 -10.45
N GLY A 227 -8.68 8.92 -11.34
CA GLY A 227 -8.95 9.01 -12.77
C GLY A 227 -8.20 10.17 -13.46
N VAL A 228 -7.01 10.53 -12.97
CA VAL A 228 -6.17 11.60 -13.50
C VAL A 228 -5.06 11.06 -14.41
N GLY A 229 -4.52 11.90 -15.29
CA GLY A 229 -3.33 11.57 -16.04
C GLY A 229 -2.08 11.55 -15.16
N LEU A 230 -1.05 10.78 -15.53
CA LEU A 230 0.22 10.77 -14.78
C LEU A 230 0.93 12.13 -14.80
N ASP A 231 0.73 12.91 -15.86
CA ASP A 231 1.30 14.27 -15.98
C ASP A 231 0.57 15.28 -15.09
N ASP A 232 -0.64 14.94 -14.62
CA ASP A 232 -1.41 15.72 -13.68
C ASP A 232 -1.08 15.39 -12.21
N VAL A 233 -0.18 14.43 -11.98
CA VAL A 233 0.33 14.09 -10.64
C VAL A 233 1.72 14.69 -10.45
N GLN A 234 1.77 15.78 -9.70
CA GLN A 234 3.02 16.47 -9.36
C GLN A 234 3.50 16.02 -7.98
N VAL A 235 4.68 15.42 -7.90
CA VAL A 235 5.30 15.07 -6.62
C VAL A 235 6.01 16.30 -6.02
N VAL A 236 5.75 16.51 -4.73
CA VAL A 236 6.32 17.62 -3.94
C VAL A 236 6.98 17.05 -2.68
N VAL A 237 8.27 17.30 -2.49
CA VAL A 237 8.96 16.86 -1.28
C VAL A 237 8.68 17.83 -0.14
N GLN A 238 8.04 17.35 0.93
CA GLN A 238 7.70 18.09 2.14
C GLN A 238 8.27 17.32 3.36
N PRO A 239 9.49 17.65 3.81
CA PRO A 239 10.25 16.85 4.77
C PRO A 239 9.62 16.69 6.15
N GLN A 240 8.81 17.66 6.56
CA GLN A 240 8.15 17.64 7.88
C GLN A 240 7.01 16.63 7.95
N SER A 241 6.52 16.13 6.80
CA SER A 241 5.39 15.18 6.69
C SER A 241 4.12 15.61 7.45
N LEU A 242 3.85 16.92 7.46
CA LEU A 242 2.65 17.51 8.04
C LEU A 242 1.51 17.61 7.03
N ILE A 243 1.85 17.89 5.78
CA ILE A 243 0.91 17.90 4.66
C ILE A 243 0.99 16.53 4.00
N HIS A 244 -0.12 15.77 4.09
CA HIS A 244 -0.15 14.41 3.58
C HIS A 244 -0.46 14.31 2.09
N SER A 245 -1.06 15.30 1.48
CA SER A 245 -1.14 15.63 0.05
C SER A 245 -2.15 16.75 -0.17
N MET A 246 -2.25 17.23 -1.42
CA MET A 246 -3.08 18.38 -1.80
C MET A 246 -3.71 18.13 -3.16
N VAL A 247 -4.82 18.83 -3.41
CA VAL A 247 -5.46 18.91 -4.73
C VAL A 247 -5.51 20.35 -5.16
N GLN A 248 -5.01 20.65 -6.35
CA GLN A 248 -5.16 21.94 -7.02
C GLN A 248 -6.33 21.84 -7.99
N PHE A 249 -7.25 22.79 -7.90
CA PHE A 249 -8.41 22.90 -8.79
C PHE A 249 -8.16 23.90 -9.94
N LYS A 250 -8.99 23.85 -10.98
CA LYS A 250 -8.88 24.69 -12.18
C LYS A 250 -8.98 26.19 -11.93
N ASP A 251 -9.63 26.59 -10.86
CA ASP A 251 -9.69 27.99 -10.40
C ASP A 251 -8.42 28.48 -9.68
N GLY A 252 -7.46 27.56 -9.47
CA GLY A 252 -6.21 27.82 -8.76
C GLY A 252 -6.26 27.57 -7.24
N ALA A 253 -7.43 27.23 -6.69
CA ALA A 253 -7.54 26.86 -5.28
C ALA A 253 -6.76 25.58 -4.99
N ILE A 254 -6.15 25.49 -3.80
CA ILE A 254 -5.45 24.28 -3.33
C ILE A 254 -6.07 23.85 -2.01
N MET A 255 -6.62 22.64 -1.99
CA MET A 255 -7.07 21.99 -0.77
C MET A 255 -6.00 21.01 -0.27
N ALA A 256 -5.71 21.04 1.02
CA ALA A 256 -4.67 20.23 1.64
C ALA A 256 -5.18 19.54 2.90
N GLN A 257 -4.82 18.26 3.09
CA GLN A 257 -5.06 17.60 4.35
C GLN A 257 -3.74 17.59 5.16
N LEU A 258 -3.84 18.06 6.40
CA LEU A 258 -2.75 18.14 7.35
C LEU A 258 -3.03 17.24 8.55
N GLY A 259 -1.97 16.64 9.09
CA GLY A 259 -2.05 15.79 10.28
C GLY A 259 -0.67 15.42 10.81
N THR A 260 -0.64 14.80 11.98
CA THR A 260 0.56 14.12 12.47
C THR A 260 0.75 12.81 11.70
N PRO A 261 1.99 12.32 11.51
CA PRO A 261 2.26 11.03 10.87
C PRO A 261 1.69 9.86 11.67
N ASP A 262 0.45 9.47 11.38
CA ASP A 262 -0.28 8.39 12.06
C ASP A 262 -1.25 7.72 11.07
N MET A 263 -1.08 6.41 10.86
CA MET A 263 -1.94 5.64 9.96
C MET A 263 -3.34 5.39 10.51
N LYS A 264 -3.57 5.59 11.82
CA LYS A 264 -4.92 5.44 12.40
C LYS A 264 -5.93 6.42 11.79
N LEU A 265 -5.48 7.63 11.42
CA LEU A 265 -6.37 8.61 10.79
C LEU A 265 -6.92 8.13 9.43
N PRO A 266 -6.10 7.77 8.43
CA PRO A 266 -6.61 7.27 7.16
C PRO A 266 -7.37 5.93 7.30
N ILE A 267 -6.95 5.02 8.17
CA ILE A 267 -7.66 3.78 8.46
C ILE A 267 -9.07 4.09 8.99
N GLN A 268 -9.16 4.93 10.04
CA GLN A 268 -10.45 5.28 10.63
C GLN A 268 -11.36 5.98 9.62
N TYR A 269 -10.81 6.89 8.81
CA TYR A 269 -11.61 7.58 7.81
C TYR A 269 -12.15 6.63 6.74
N ALA A 270 -11.36 5.65 6.28
CA ALA A 270 -11.82 4.62 5.35
C ALA A 270 -12.94 3.75 5.96
N LEU A 271 -12.83 3.37 7.24
CA LEU A 271 -13.82 2.54 7.91
C LEU A 271 -15.15 3.26 8.18
N PHE A 272 -15.13 4.55 8.43
CA PHE A 272 -16.32 5.34 8.80
C PHE A 272 -16.80 6.29 7.70
N TYR A 273 -16.14 6.34 6.55
CA TYR A 273 -16.53 7.25 5.48
C TYR A 273 -18.05 7.22 5.21
N PRO A 274 -18.72 8.39 5.09
CA PRO A 274 -18.15 9.76 5.04
C PRO A 274 -17.95 10.44 6.39
N ASP A 275 -18.25 9.78 7.51
CA ASP A 275 -18.23 10.36 8.84
C ASP A 275 -16.80 10.49 9.39
N ARG A 276 -16.61 11.49 10.27
CA ARG A 276 -15.40 11.63 11.07
C ARG A 276 -15.69 11.25 12.53
N ARG A 277 -14.78 10.46 13.09
CA ARG A 277 -14.87 10.02 14.49
C ARG A 277 -13.74 10.62 15.31
N THR A 278 -13.97 10.73 16.62
CA THR A 278 -12.87 11.07 17.54
C THR A 278 -11.75 10.04 17.41
N LEU A 279 -10.53 10.52 17.34
CA LEU A 279 -9.33 9.70 17.31
C LEU A 279 -8.38 10.21 18.38
N ASP A 280 -7.98 9.34 19.29
CA ASP A 280 -6.98 9.69 20.29
C ASP A 280 -5.59 9.81 19.65
N GLY A 281 -4.77 10.68 20.22
CA GLY A 281 -3.41 10.90 19.74
C GLY A 281 -3.02 12.37 19.64
N LYS A 282 -1.83 12.60 19.17
CA LYS A 282 -1.29 13.95 19.00
C LYS A 282 -2.09 14.73 17.95
N ARG A 283 -2.25 16.03 18.18
CA ARG A 283 -2.79 16.98 17.20
C ARG A 283 -1.68 17.89 16.72
N VAL A 284 -1.82 18.37 15.49
CA VAL A 284 -0.92 19.40 14.97
C VAL A 284 -1.13 20.67 15.78
N ASN A 285 -0.06 21.16 16.38
CA ASN A 285 -0.05 22.48 17.02
C ASN A 285 0.74 23.44 16.11
N PHE A 286 0.03 24.37 15.49
CA PHE A 286 0.67 25.30 14.54
C PHE A 286 1.64 26.29 15.21
N PHE A 287 1.54 26.51 16.52
CA PHE A 287 2.49 27.34 17.26
C PHE A 287 3.87 26.67 17.45
N ASP A 288 3.93 25.33 17.33
CA ASP A 288 5.17 24.58 17.42
C ASP A 288 5.86 24.41 16.06
N ILE A 289 5.19 24.83 14.97
CA ILE A 289 5.69 24.68 13.61
C ILE A 289 6.38 25.97 13.17
N ALA A 290 7.72 25.95 13.15
CA ALA A 290 8.48 27.11 12.70
C ALA A 290 8.36 27.35 11.20
N ASN A 291 8.49 26.29 10.38
CA ASN A 291 8.49 26.38 8.92
C ASN A 291 7.93 25.10 8.28
N ILE A 292 7.23 25.29 7.16
CA ILE A 292 6.88 24.22 6.21
C ILE A 292 7.65 24.48 4.93
N THR A 293 8.41 23.51 4.45
CA THR A 293 9.28 23.67 3.29
C THR A 293 8.95 22.69 2.18
N PHE A 294 9.12 23.11 0.94
CA PHE A 294 8.85 22.33 -0.25
C PHE A 294 10.06 22.27 -1.16
N TYR A 295 10.30 21.09 -1.74
CA TYR A 295 11.39 20.88 -2.69
C TYR A 295 10.90 20.05 -3.89
N LYS A 296 11.60 20.19 -5.01
CA LYS A 296 11.41 19.30 -6.16
C LYS A 296 12.03 17.93 -5.86
N PRO A 297 11.39 16.81 -6.28
CA PRO A 297 12.03 15.51 -6.22
C PRO A 297 13.21 15.46 -7.21
N ASP A 298 14.29 14.82 -6.78
CA ASP A 298 15.49 14.63 -7.59
C ASP A 298 15.38 13.33 -8.40
N ARG A 299 14.87 13.43 -9.63
CA ARG A 299 14.62 12.27 -10.50
C ARG A 299 15.92 11.63 -11.00
N ASP A 300 16.96 12.43 -11.23
CA ASP A 300 18.25 11.92 -11.72
C ASP A 300 18.95 11.05 -10.67
N LYS A 301 18.80 11.45 -9.41
CA LYS A 301 19.36 10.72 -8.28
C LYS A 301 18.56 9.46 -7.92
N PHE A 302 17.24 9.57 -7.91
CA PHE A 302 16.34 8.48 -7.54
C PHE A 302 15.75 7.80 -8.80
N LYS A 303 16.60 7.04 -9.50
CA LYS A 303 16.25 6.34 -10.74
C LYS A 303 14.98 5.46 -10.59
N GLY A 304 14.80 4.80 -9.44
CA GLY A 304 13.60 3.99 -9.17
C GLY A 304 12.31 4.81 -9.26
N PHE A 305 12.36 6.09 -8.84
CA PHE A 305 11.24 7.02 -8.97
C PHE A 305 10.95 7.38 -10.43
N ASP A 306 12.00 7.63 -11.24
CA ASP A 306 11.83 7.93 -12.67
C ASP A 306 11.27 6.73 -13.45
N LEU A 307 11.73 5.52 -13.13
CA LEU A 307 11.25 4.27 -13.73
C LEU A 307 9.75 4.04 -13.50
N ALA A 308 9.18 4.51 -12.38
CA ALA A 308 7.75 4.44 -12.14
C ALA A 308 6.93 5.27 -13.16
N PHE A 309 7.40 6.46 -13.51
CA PHE A 309 6.75 7.27 -14.56
C PHE A 309 6.82 6.59 -15.91
N ARG A 310 7.96 5.97 -16.24
CA ARG A 310 8.08 5.15 -17.44
C ARG A 310 7.09 3.99 -17.43
N ALA A 311 7.02 3.23 -16.32
CA ALA A 311 6.09 2.11 -16.19
C ALA A 311 4.64 2.56 -16.32
N GLY A 312 4.25 3.60 -15.59
CA GLY A 312 2.86 4.10 -15.58
C GLY A 312 2.44 4.75 -16.90
N LYS A 313 3.36 5.42 -17.63
CA LYS A 313 3.08 5.99 -18.97
C LYS A 313 2.96 4.91 -20.04
N THR A 314 3.83 3.91 -20.01
CA THR A 314 3.73 2.75 -20.91
C THR A 314 2.45 1.96 -20.63
N GLY A 315 2.11 1.75 -19.34
CA GLY A 315 0.91 1.00 -18.95
C GLY A 315 1.03 -0.50 -19.22
N GLY A 316 -0.11 -1.14 -19.46
CA GLY A 316 -0.17 -2.59 -19.68
C GLY A 316 0.44 -3.38 -18.52
N SER A 317 1.25 -4.38 -18.83
CA SER A 317 1.94 -5.22 -17.85
C SER A 317 3.23 -4.61 -17.28
N LEU A 318 3.70 -3.45 -17.78
CA LEU A 318 4.99 -2.89 -17.33
C LEU A 318 4.98 -2.43 -15.87
N PRO A 319 3.89 -1.85 -15.30
CA PRO A 319 3.80 -1.58 -13.87
C PRO A 319 3.92 -2.82 -12.99
N THR A 320 3.46 -3.98 -13.46
CA THR A 320 3.64 -5.27 -12.78
C THR A 320 5.11 -5.65 -12.71
N ILE A 321 5.84 -5.55 -13.83
CA ILE A 321 7.29 -5.84 -13.88
C ILE A 321 8.05 -4.89 -12.94
N TYR A 322 7.72 -3.59 -12.99
CA TYR A 322 8.33 -2.59 -12.11
C TYR A 322 8.14 -2.95 -10.63
N ASN A 323 6.92 -3.28 -10.23
CA ASN A 323 6.59 -3.64 -8.85
C ASN A 323 7.27 -4.95 -8.42
N ALA A 324 7.14 -6.01 -9.21
CA ALA A 324 7.68 -7.33 -8.88
C ALA A 324 9.22 -7.33 -8.83
N ALA A 325 9.88 -6.68 -9.78
CA ALA A 325 11.33 -6.53 -9.75
C ALA A 325 11.80 -5.74 -8.52
N ASN A 326 11.05 -4.70 -8.12
CA ASN A 326 11.32 -3.96 -6.89
C ASN A 326 11.15 -4.85 -5.65
N GLU A 327 10.05 -5.60 -5.53
CA GLU A 327 9.81 -6.48 -4.38
C GLU A 327 10.97 -7.47 -4.17
N LEU A 328 11.40 -8.13 -5.24
CA LEU A 328 12.52 -9.08 -5.16
C LEU A 328 13.84 -8.37 -4.87
N ALA A 329 14.14 -7.26 -5.55
CA ALA A 329 15.38 -6.52 -5.32
C ALA A 329 15.46 -5.97 -3.88
N VAL A 330 14.36 -5.48 -3.32
CA VAL A 330 14.28 -5.03 -1.92
C VAL A 330 14.51 -6.21 -0.96
N SER A 331 13.91 -7.38 -1.23
CA SER A 331 14.16 -8.60 -0.44
C SER A 331 15.64 -8.99 -0.47
N LYS A 332 16.26 -8.96 -1.63
CA LYS A 332 17.70 -9.25 -1.80
C LYS A 332 18.60 -8.24 -1.07
N PHE A 333 18.24 -6.96 -1.08
CA PHE A 333 18.95 -5.94 -0.33
C PHE A 333 18.81 -6.14 1.19
N LEU A 334 17.62 -6.42 1.68
CA LEU A 334 17.38 -6.69 3.11
C LEU A 334 18.13 -7.93 3.62
N ASN A 335 18.40 -8.89 2.74
CA ASN A 335 19.22 -10.05 3.02
C ASN A 335 20.73 -9.82 2.75
N GLU A 336 21.15 -8.59 2.46
CA GLU A 336 22.55 -8.20 2.16
C GLU A 336 23.15 -8.91 0.94
N GLU A 337 22.32 -9.43 0.03
CA GLU A 337 22.75 -10.11 -1.19
C GLU A 337 23.14 -9.14 -2.32
N ILE A 338 22.64 -7.88 -2.25
CA ILE A 338 22.92 -6.81 -3.22
C ILE A 338 23.13 -5.48 -2.52
N ARG A 339 23.70 -4.48 -3.22
CA ARG A 339 23.87 -3.12 -2.70
C ARG A 339 22.61 -2.30 -2.94
N PHE A 340 22.46 -1.20 -2.18
CA PHE A 340 21.33 -0.28 -2.28
C PHE A 340 21.09 0.25 -3.71
N LEU A 341 22.16 0.64 -4.40
CA LEU A 341 22.07 1.17 -5.77
C LEU A 341 21.81 0.09 -6.83
N ASP A 342 21.92 -1.19 -6.49
CA ASP A 342 21.59 -2.28 -7.42
C ASP A 342 20.06 -2.44 -7.57
N ILE A 343 19.26 -1.97 -6.57
CA ILE A 343 17.78 -2.06 -6.62
C ILE A 343 17.22 -1.42 -7.90
N PRO A 344 17.43 -0.12 -8.18
CA PRO A 344 16.88 0.48 -9.39
C PRO A 344 17.49 -0.05 -10.69
N GLU A 345 18.72 -0.57 -10.67
CA GLU A 345 19.35 -1.19 -11.85
C GLU A 345 18.67 -2.51 -12.22
N LEU A 346 18.31 -3.33 -11.22
CA LEU A 346 17.57 -4.58 -11.43
C LEU A 346 16.14 -4.33 -11.93
N ILE A 347 15.48 -3.31 -11.38
CA ILE A 347 14.16 -2.90 -11.87
C ILE A 347 14.23 -2.49 -13.34
N GLU A 348 15.17 -1.61 -13.71
CA GLU A 348 15.32 -1.16 -15.10
C GLU A 348 15.63 -2.30 -16.04
N MET A 349 16.52 -3.20 -15.64
CA MET A 349 16.89 -4.38 -16.44
C MET A 349 15.66 -5.26 -16.68
N ALA A 350 14.86 -5.58 -15.65
CA ALA A 350 13.66 -6.36 -15.81
C ALA A 350 12.64 -5.68 -16.74
N MET A 351 12.44 -4.37 -16.58
CA MET A 351 11.55 -3.58 -17.45
C MET A 351 12.03 -3.54 -18.93
N ASN A 352 13.34 -3.54 -19.17
CA ASN A 352 13.90 -3.51 -20.53
C ASN A 352 13.79 -4.87 -21.23
N ASN A 353 13.82 -5.96 -20.47
CA ASN A 353 13.72 -7.32 -21.01
C ASN A 353 12.29 -7.76 -21.30
N HIS A 354 11.31 -7.09 -20.69
CA HIS A 354 9.90 -7.45 -20.81
C HIS A 354 9.26 -6.97 -22.09
N LYS A 355 8.44 -7.85 -22.70
CA LYS A 355 7.55 -7.49 -23.81
C LYS A 355 6.19 -7.10 -23.24
N VAL A 356 5.87 -5.82 -23.29
CA VAL A 356 4.62 -5.27 -22.73
C VAL A 356 3.39 -5.93 -23.34
N ILE A 357 2.46 -6.33 -22.48
CA ILE A 357 1.13 -6.84 -22.82
C ILE A 357 0.13 -5.72 -22.55
N ASP A 358 -0.57 -5.27 -23.59
CA ASP A 358 -1.63 -4.27 -23.45
C ASP A 358 -2.87 -4.89 -22.77
N ASN A 359 -3.50 -4.18 -21.83
CA ASN A 359 -4.69 -4.64 -21.08
C ASN A 359 -4.58 -6.09 -20.58
N PRO A 360 -3.56 -6.44 -19.77
CA PRO A 360 -3.31 -7.81 -19.35
C PRO A 360 -4.47 -8.34 -18.48
N SER A 361 -4.83 -9.62 -18.68
CA SER A 361 -5.73 -10.32 -17.76
C SER A 361 -5.06 -10.55 -16.40
N LEU A 362 -5.82 -10.97 -15.39
CA LEU A 362 -5.25 -11.33 -14.08
C LEU A 362 -4.16 -12.41 -14.20
N GLU A 363 -4.40 -13.43 -15.00
CA GLU A 363 -3.42 -14.51 -15.23
C GLU A 363 -2.14 -13.98 -15.87
N GLN A 364 -2.27 -13.06 -16.84
CA GLN A 364 -1.11 -12.43 -17.48
C GLN A 364 -0.33 -11.51 -16.52
N ILE A 365 -1.04 -10.83 -15.59
CA ILE A 365 -0.40 -10.05 -14.52
C ILE A 365 0.41 -10.96 -13.61
N LEU A 366 -0.16 -12.08 -13.16
CA LEU A 366 0.52 -13.04 -12.28
C LEU A 366 1.69 -13.75 -13.00
N GLU A 367 1.58 -13.98 -14.30
CA GLU A 367 2.69 -14.51 -15.08
C GLU A 367 3.80 -13.49 -15.27
N SER A 368 3.46 -12.21 -15.50
CA SER A 368 4.44 -11.12 -15.57
C SER A 368 5.20 -10.93 -14.25
N GLU A 369 4.56 -11.17 -13.10
CA GLU A 369 5.25 -11.18 -11.80
C GLU A 369 6.35 -12.25 -11.75
N LYS A 370 6.03 -13.48 -12.17
CA LYS A 370 7.02 -14.58 -12.21
C LYS A 370 8.16 -14.28 -13.18
N GLU A 371 7.83 -13.76 -14.37
CA GLU A 371 8.83 -13.33 -15.37
C GLU A 371 9.80 -12.31 -14.78
N ALA A 372 9.29 -11.32 -14.01
CA ALA A 372 10.13 -10.32 -13.35
C ALA A 372 11.07 -10.96 -12.33
N TYR A 373 10.58 -11.89 -11.51
CA TYR A 373 11.39 -12.60 -10.52
C TYR A 373 12.47 -13.46 -11.19
N GLU A 374 12.14 -14.19 -12.26
CA GLU A 374 13.09 -14.96 -13.03
C GLU A 374 14.17 -14.07 -13.65
N SER A 375 13.78 -12.95 -14.26
CA SER A 375 14.68 -11.98 -14.87
C SER A 375 15.70 -11.45 -13.86
N VAL A 376 15.25 -11.06 -12.67
CA VAL A 376 16.14 -10.58 -11.59
C VAL A 376 17.06 -11.69 -11.10
N ASN A 377 16.57 -12.92 -10.86
CA ASN A 377 17.38 -14.04 -10.40
C ASN A 377 18.45 -14.44 -11.42
N ILE A 378 18.12 -14.45 -12.71
CA ILE A 378 19.10 -14.71 -13.79
C ILE A 378 20.19 -13.63 -13.81
N ALA A 379 19.84 -12.35 -13.60
CA ALA A 379 20.83 -11.29 -13.55
C ALA A 379 21.78 -11.42 -12.35
N LEU A 380 21.25 -11.85 -11.22
CA LEU A 380 22.06 -12.06 -10.01
C LEU A 380 22.99 -13.28 -10.14
N SER A 381 22.55 -14.35 -10.80
CA SER A 381 23.39 -15.55 -11.00
C SER A 381 24.57 -15.32 -11.94
N LYS A 382 24.59 -14.22 -12.73
CA LYS A 382 25.67 -13.84 -13.64
C LYS A 382 26.68 -12.84 -13.06
N ARG A 383 26.42 -12.36 -11.81
CA ARG A 383 27.33 -11.46 -11.07
C ARG A 383 28.28 -12.24 -10.18
#